data_f8af863f018800b657030f614ea2b622
#
_entry.id   f8af863f018800b657030f614ea2b622
#
_cell.length_a   1.000
_cell.length_b   1.000
_cell.length_c   1.000
_cell.angle_alpha   90.00
_cell.angle_beta   90.00
_cell.angle_gamma   90.00
#
_symmetry.space_group_name_H-M   'P 1'
#
loop_
_entity.id
_entity.type
_entity.pdbx_description
1 polymer ?
#
loop_
_entity_poly.entity_id
_entity_poly.type
_entity_poly.pdbx_seq_one_letter_code
_entity_poly.pdbx_strand_id
1 'polypeptide(L)'
;VKNNQERSIEDMARGKWRDLLPIIGVDSRYLVNKHGPCPICGGKDRFRFDDKEGRGTFICNSCGAGNGVNLAMRVTGKSFVQVFKDIAAFTGEQMSLGRKDQSEENRQRAAIKKVWEAAHKPKSGGVVQTYLKNRLGLVWASNAIREVRGKQHWVMVSKICGSDDTAQNVHLTYLTDDGHKADVTPNRRIMSGPLPDGSAIRLAPADEHMGIAEGIETAIAASVLFGMPVWAAVNAQNLAKWKPPVITRSVTVFADNDESFTGHAAAYTLAKRLTLQHGMKVQVLLPPVAGQDWADVLAQASMGQDLPQ
;
A
#
# COMPACT_ATOMS: atom_id res chain seq x y z
N VAL A 1 -29.00 -29.06 18.15
CA VAL A 1 -27.84 -28.56 17.40
C VAL A 1 -28.11 -27.08 17.14
N LYS A 2 -27.57 -26.18 17.97
CA LYS A 2 -27.68 -24.73 17.77
C LYS A 2 -26.70 -24.32 16.67
N ASN A 3 -27.24 -23.82 15.57
CA ASN A 3 -26.49 -23.18 14.50
C ASN A 3 -25.78 -21.95 15.08
N ASN A 4 -24.49 -22.06 15.35
CA ASN A 4 -23.63 -20.95 15.73
C ASN A 4 -23.21 -20.22 14.44
N GLN A 5 -24.12 -19.39 13.89
CA GLN A 5 -23.73 -18.40 12.87
C GLN A 5 -22.85 -17.37 13.59
N GLU A 6 -21.56 -17.35 13.26
CA GLU A 6 -20.62 -16.31 13.71
C GLU A 6 -21.19 -14.95 13.27
N ARG A 7 -21.62 -14.12 14.23
CA ARG A 7 -22.10 -12.76 13.97
C ARG A 7 -20.94 -11.91 13.52
N SER A 8 -21.18 -11.07 12.52
CA SER A 8 -20.18 -10.09 12.11
C SER A 8 -19.97 -9.03 13.20
N ILE A 9 -18.82 -8.38 13.23
CA ILE A 9 -18.52 -7.26 14.13
C ILE A 9 -19.57 -6.15 14.00
N GLU A 10 -20.10 -5.95 12.81
CA GLU A 10 -21.15 -4.98 12.50
C GLU A 10 -22.47 -5.36 13.12
N ASP A 11 -22.79 -6.66 13.14
CA ASP A 11 -24.02 -7.17 13.78
C ASP A 11 -23.96 -7.09 15.29
N MET A 12 -22.80 -7.28 15.91
CA MET A 12 -22.58 -7.14 17.36
C MET A 12 -22.76 -5.70 17.83
N ALA A 13 -22.29 -4.74 17.06
CA ALA A 13 -22.32 -3.32 17.37
C ALA A 13 -23.61 -2.63 16.85
N ARG A 14 -24.47 -3.35 16.12
CA ARG A 14 -25.67 -2.79 15.50
C ARG A 14 -26.59 -2.15 16.54
N GLY A 15 -26.94 -0.88 16.31
CA GLY A 15 -27.81 -0.09 17.21
C GLY A 15 -27.11 0.42 18.48
N LYS A 16 -25.83 0.11 18.70
CA LYS A 16 -25.07 0.51 19.90
C LYS A 16 -23.98 1.55 19.62
N TRP A 17 -23.86 2.03 18.39
CA TRP A 17 -22.73 2.87 17.98
C TRP A 17 -22.64 4.20 18.71
N ARG A 18 -23.76 4.79 19.13
CA ARG A 18 -23.78 6.05 19.88
C ARG A 18 -23.15 5.93 21.28
N ASP A 19 -23.27 4.73 21.89
CA ASP A 19 -22.71 4.45 23.21
C ASP A 19 -21.28 3.91 23.08
N LEU A 20 -21.05 3.13 22.04
CA LEU A 20 -19.78 2.43 21.79
C LEU A 20 -18.67 3.37 21.32
N LEU A 21 -18.96 4.26 20.35
CA LEU A 21 -17.95 5.16 19.78
C LEU A 21 -17.28 6.08 20.80
N PRO A 22 -17.99 6.67 21.80
CA PRO A 22 -17.34 7.44 22.85
C PRO A 22 -16.35 6.62 23.70
N ILE A 23 -16.69 5.37 24.01
CA ILE A 23 -15.82 4.46 24.77
C ILE A 23 -14.55 4.13 23.96
N ILE A 24 -14.66 4.02 22.64
CA ILE A 24 -13.51 3.76 21.76
C ILE A 24 -12.61 5.00 21.62
N GLY A 25 -13.15 6.22 21.87
CA GLY A 25 -12.41 7.48 21.83
C GLY A 25 -12.91 8.48 20.77
N VAL A 26 -14.12 8.30 20.25
CA VAL A 26 -14.78 9.28 19.36
C VAL A 26 -15.67 10.19 20.22
N ASP A 27 -15.39 11.48 20.25
CA ASP A 27 -16.17 12.44 21.05
C ASP A 27 -17.64 12.46 20.61
N SER A 28 -18.55 12.32 21.58
CA SER A 28 -20.00 12.24 21.40
C SER A 28 -20.62 13.43 20.67
N ARG A 29 -19.98 14.61 20.74
CA ARG A 29 -20.43 15.82 20.02
C ARG A 29 -20.53 15.61 18.50
N TYR A 30 -19.76 14.67 17.94
CA TYR A 30 -19.80 14.33 16.51
C TYR A 30 -20.88 13.30 16.13
N LEU A 31 -21.48 12.63 17.14
CA LEU A 31 -22.44 11.53 16.89
C LEU A 31 -23.87 12.04 16.75
N VAL A 32 -24.06 13.10 15.98
CA VAL A 32 -25.37 13.73 15.74
C VAL A 32 -25.73 13.69 14.28
N ASN A 33 -27.03 13.47 14.00
CA ASN A 33 -27.56 13.49 12.62
C ASN A 33 -27.83 14.92 12.14
N LYS A 34 -26.77 15.75 12.24
CA LYS A 34 -26.77 17.14 11.80
C LYS A 34 -25.40 17.47 11.24
N HIS A 35 -25.36 18.27 10.18
CA HIS A 35 -24.09 18.71 9.61
C HIS A 35 -23.27 19.54 10.63
N GLY A 36 -21.98 19.25 10.69
CA GLY A 36 -21.04 19.90 11.59
C GLY A 36 -19.58 19.65 11.19
N PRO A 37 -18.62 20.03 12.05
CA PRO A 37 -17.21 19.78 11.81
C PRO A 37 -16.90 18.29 11.76
N CYS A 38 -15.96 17.89 10.91
CA CYS A 38 -15.54 16.49 10.76
C CYS A 38 -14.48 16.14 11.81
N PRO A 39 -14.64 15.03 12.57
CA PRO A 39 -13.64 14.61 13.55
C PRO A 39 -12.33 14.11 12.91
N ILE A 40 -12.31 13.87 11.58
CA ILE A 40 -11.16 13.34 10.86
C ILE A 40 -10.40 14.45 10.14
N CYS A 41 -11.10 15.33 9.39
CA CYS A 41 -10.47 16.35 8.54
C CYS A 41 -10.87 17.79 8.88
N GLY A 42 -11.62 18.02 9.97
CA GLY A 42 -12.08 19.35 10.37
C GLY A 42 -13.15 19.94 9.45
N GLY A 43 -13.14 21.26 9.27
CA GLY A 43 -14.17 22.00 8.52
C GLY A 43 -15.37 22.37 9.38
N LYS A 44 -16.34 23.12 8.85
CA LYS A 44 -17.45 23.67 9.63
C LYS A 44 -18.72 22.82 9.61
N ASP A 45 -19.11 22.26 8.45
CA ASP A 45 -20.44 21.69 8.21
C ASP A 45 -20.45 20.49 7.27
N ARG A 46 -19.33 19.78 7.17
CA ARG A 46 -19.14 18.71 6.13
C ARG A 46 -19.40 17.30 6.63
N PHE A 47 -19.52 17.09 7.94
CA PHE A 47 -19.70 15.78 8.55
C PHE A 47 -21.09 15.63 9.14
N ARG A 48 -21.67 14.44 9.01
CA ARG A 48 -22.93 14.02 9.64
C ARG A 48 -22.87 12.56 10.01
N PHE A 49 -23.23 12.23 11.24
CA PHE A 49 -23.40 10.86 11.71
C PHE A 49 -24.90 10.49 11.64
N ASP A 50 -25.29 9.71 10.65
CA ASP A 50 -26.70 9.38 10.40
C ASP A 50 -27.14 8.03 10.97
N ASP A 51 -26.21 7.14 11.31
CA ASP A 51 -26.44 5.84 11.95
C ASP A 51 -27.54 5.03 11.29
N LYS A 52 -27.56 4.98 9.95
CA LYS A 52 -28.59 4.26 9.19
C LYS A 52 -28.64 2.79 9.58
N GLU A 53 -29.82 2.31 9.93
CA GLU A 53 -30.08 0.91 10.34
C GLU A 53 -29.19 0.47 11.52
N GLY A 54 -28.75 1.41 12.37
CA GLY A 54 -27.89 1.13 13.50
C GLY A 54 -26.48 0.65 13.13
N ARG A 55 -25.99 0.97 11.93
CA ARG A 55 -24.67 0.55 11.44
C ARG A 55 -23.55 1.53 11.77
N GLY A 56 -23.84 2.61 12.50
CA GLY A 56 -22.87 3.66 12.80
C GLY A 56 -22.43 4.45 11.57
N THR A 57 -23.28 4.57 10.57
CA THR A 57 -22.93 5.22 9.30
C THR A 57 -22.72 6.72 9.47
N PHE A 58 -21.79 7.23 8.69
CA PHE A 58 -21.49 8.66 8.59
C PHE A 58 -21.17 9.05 7.16
N ILE A 59 -21.27 10.34 6.88
CA ILE A 59 -20.82 10.95 5.64
C ILE A 59 -20.05 12.23 5.92
N CYS A 60 -18.98 12.44 5.17
CA CYS A 60 -18.24 13.69 5.14
C CYS A 60 -17.96 14.06 3.69
N ASN A 61 -18.31 15.29 3.28
CA ASN A 61 -18.14 15.77 1.90
C ASN A 61 -16.66 15.82 1.45
N SER A 62 -15.70 15.72 2.38
CA SER A 62 -14.27 15.71 2.09
C SER A 62 -13.62 14.33 2.30
N CYS A 63 -14.01 13.60 3.36
CA CYS A 63 -13.40 12.31 3.70
C CYS A 63 -14.16 11.10 3.14
N GLY A 64 -15.35 11.31 2.54
CA GLY A 64 -16.24 10.23 2.11
C GLY A 64 -17.11 9.67 3.22
N ALA A 65 -17.77 8.55 2.95
CA ALA A 65 -18.68 7.86 3.87
C ALA A 65 -18.03 6.63 4.50
N GLY A 66 -18.65 6.11 5.56
CA GLY A 66 -18.22 4.88 6.22
C GLY A 66 -19.23 4.40 7.26
N ASN A 67 -18.87 3.30 7.94
CA ASN A 67 -19.60 2.74 9.07
C ASN A 67 -18.91 3.05 10.41
N GLY A 68 -19.47 2.58 11.53
CA GLY A 68 -18.93 2.85 12.86
C GLY A 68 -17.51 2.32 13.08
N VAL A 69 -17.15 1.17 12.52
CA VAL A 69 -15.79 0.63 12.57
C VAL A 69 -14.81 1.58 11.84
N ASN A 70 -15.19 2.03 10.63
CA ASN A 70 -14.37 2.98 9.87
C ASN A 70 -14.20 4.30 10.61
N LEU A 71 -15.26 4.80 11.26
CA LEU A 71 -15.19 6.04 12.04
C LEU A 71 -14.24 5.88 13.22
N ALA A 72 -14.38 4.81 14.01
CA ALA A 72 -13.52 4.49 15.13
C ALA A 72 -12.04 4.45 14.72
N MET A 73 -11.71 3.65 13.69
CA MET A 73 -10.33 3.52 13.19
C MET A 73 -9.74 4.86 12.73
N ARG A 74 -10.52 5.63 11.96
CA ARG A 74 -10.04 6.88 11.35
C ARG A 74 -9.86 8.02 12.33
N VAL A 75 -10.71 8.09 13.38
CA VAL A 75 -10.63 9.14 14.41
C VAL A 75 -9.55 8.82 15.44
N THR A 76 -9.45 7.56 15.86
CA THR A 76 -8.57 7.16 16.97
C THR A 76 -7.20 6.66 16.51
N GLY A 77 -7.03 6.34 15.24
CA GLY A 77 -5.82 5.69 14.72
C GLY A 77 -5.67 4.22 15.14
N LYS A 78 -6.64 3.66 15.86
CA LYS A 78 -6.62 2.26 16.28
C LYS A 78 -6.71 1.32 15.07
N SER A 79 -6.02 0.18 15.16
CA SER A 79 -6.15 -0.89 14.17
C SER A 79 -7.54 -1.56 14.27
N PHE A 80 -7.94 -2.27 13.20
CA PHE A 80 -9.17 -3.07 13.21
C PHE A 80 -9.23 -4.03 14.41
N VAL A 81 -8.12 -4.70 14.75
CA VAL A 81 -8.03 -5.62 15.88
C VAL A 81 -8.27 -4.92 17.22
N GLN A 82 -7.76 -3.69 17.38
CA GLN A 82 -7.99 -2.91 18.61
C GLN A 82 -9.45 -2.47 18.72
N VAL A 83 -10.03 -1.92 17.63
CA VAL A 83 -11.46 -1.56 17.59
C VAL A 83 -12.35 -2.77 17.85
N PHE A 84 -12.01 -3.92 17.26
CA PHE A 84 -12.69 -5.19 17.48
C PHE A 84 -12.70 -5.60 18.97
N LYS A 85 -11.54 -5.52 19.65
CA LYS A 85 -11.42 -5.82 21.07
C LYS A 85 -12.28 -4.89 21.93
N ASP A 86 -12.32 -3.60 21.59
CA ASP A 86 -13.13 -2.62 22.29
C ASP A 86 -14.65 -2.92 22.13
N ILE A 87 -15.07 -3.31 20.92
CA ILE A 87 -16.46 -3.71 20.64
C ILE A 87 -16.82 -5.00 21.42
N ALA A 88 -15.96 -6.00 21.38
CA ALA A 88 -16.18 -7.26 22.10
C ALA A 88 -16.26 -7.05 23.61
N ALA A 89 -15.39 -6.20 24.17
CA ALA A 89 -15.43 -5.84 25.59
C ALA A 89 -16.72 -5.11 26.00
N PHE A 90 -17.20 -4.22 25.13
CA PHE A 90 -18.45 -3.47 25.39
C PHE A 90 -19.68 -4.37 25.28
N THR A 91 -19.72 -5.28 24.31
CA THR A 91 -20.89 -6.14 24.08
C THR A 91 -20.94 -7.34 25.02
N GLY A 92 -19.85 -7.62 25.76
CA GLY A 92 -19.72 -8.79 26.64
C GLY A 92 -19.63 -10.12 25.89
N GLU A 93 -19.46 -10.07 24.57
CA GLU A 93 -19.32 -11.27 23.76
C GLU A 93 -17.85 -11.73 23.76
N GLN A 94 -17.60 -12.92 24.32
CA GLN A 94 -16.29 -13.59 24.16
C GLN A 94 -16.16 -14.05 22.70
N MET A 95 -15.54 -13.21 21.87
CA MET A 95 -15.12 -13.65 20.54
C MET A 95 -13.62 -13.96 20.54
N SER A 96 -13.31 -15.19 20.20
CA SER A 96 -12.02 -15.48 19.62
C SER A 96 -12.01 -14.84 18.22
N LEU A 97 -11.08 -13.93 17.93
CA LEU A 97 -10.64 -13.67 16.56
C LEU A 97 -10.32 -15.07 16.00
N GLY A 98 -11.21 -15.57 15.13
CA GLY A 98 -11.39 -16.99 14.93
C GLY A 98 -10.08 -17.72 14.61
N ARG A 99 -9.86 -18.89 15.18
CA ARG A 99 -8.81 -19.84 14.77
C ARG A 99 -8.76 -20.06 13.24
N LYS A 100 -9.86 -19.77 12.55
CA LYS A 100 -9.96 -19.83 11.09
C LYS A 100 -9.14 -18.76 10.37
N ASP A 101 -9.15 -17.51 10.86
CA ASP A 101 -8.36 -16.41 10.28
C ASP A 101 -6.86 -16.63 10.52
N GLN A 102 -6.47 -17.06 11.71
CA GLN A 102 -5.07 -17.35 12.02
C GLN A 102 -4.54 -18.52 11.18
N SER A 103 -5.35 -19.55 10.95
CA SER A 103 -4.94 -20.72 10.15
C SER A 103 -4.81 -20.35 8.67
N GLU A 104 -5.68 -19.50 8.15
CA GLU A 104 -5.63 -19.03 6.77
C GLU A 104 -4.44 -18.08 6.56
N GLU A 105 -4.23 -17.13 7.45
CA GLU A 105 -3.05 -16.25 7.42
C GLU A 105 -1.75 -17.05 7.48
N ASN A 106 -1.67 -18.06 8.33
CA ASN A 106 -0.50 -18.93 8.42
C ASN A 106 -0.26 -19.71 7.12
N ARG A 107 -1.32 -20.19 6.46
CA ARG A 107 -1.23 -20.85 5.14
C ARG A 107 -0.73 -19.87 4.08
N GLN A 108 -1.25 -18.66 4.06
CA GLN A 108 -0.84 -17.62 3.13
C GLN A 108 0.64 -17.25 3.34
N ARG A 109 1.07 -17.03 4.58
CA ARG A 109 2.48 -16.78 4.93
C ARG A 109 3.40 -17.93 4.51
N ALA A 110 2.96 -19.17 4.73
CA ALA A 110 3.71 -20.35 4.31
C ALA A 110 3.83 -20.44 2.78
N ALA A 111 2.73 -20.13 2.05
CA ALA A 111 2.74 -20.11 0.59
C ALA A 111 3.66 -19.01 0.04
N ILE A 112 3.63 -17.79 0.62
CA ILE A 112 4.51 -16.69 0.27
C ILE A 112 5.97 -17.08 0.49
N LYS A 113 6.29 -17.64 1.67
CA LYS A 113 7.63 -18.12 2.01
C LYS A 113 8.13 -19.17 1.00
N LYS A 114 7.28 -20.16 0.68
CA LYS A 114 7.60 -21.20 -0.32
C LYS A 114 7.94 -20.62 -1.69
N VAL A 115 7.19 -19.63 -2.17
CA VAL A 115 7.47 -18.97 -3.45
C VAL A 115 8.80 -18.23 -3.41
N TRP A 116 9.07 -17.51 -2.33
CA TRP A 116 10.34 -16.80 -2.16
C TRP A 116 11.54 -17.75 -2.08
N GLU A 117 11.44 -18.87 -1.38
CA GLU A 117 12.49 -19.85 -1.23
C GLU A 117 12.76 -20.67 -2.51
N ALA A 118 11.72 -20.91 -3.30
CA ALA A 118 11.85 -21.58 -4.60
C ALA A 118 12.52 -20.69 -5.67
N ALA A 119 12.49 -19.38 -5.51
CA ALA A 119 13.10 -18.43 -6.41
C ALA A 119 14.59 -18.21 -6.07
N HIS A 120 15.42 -18.05 -7.08
CA HIS A 120 16.86 -17.80 -6.96
C HIS A 120 17.22 -16.39 -7.43
N LYS A 121 18.43 -15.92 -7.08
CA LYS A 121 18.92 -14.63 -7.59
C LYS A 121 18.95 -14.65 -9.12
N PRO A 122 18.59 -13.53 -9.79
CA PRO A 122 18.66 -13.44 -11.23
C PRO A 122 20.06 -13.79 -11.74
N LYS A 123 20.14 -14.67 -12.73
CA LYS A 123 21.39 -15.07 -13.35
C LYS A 123 21.85 -13.99 -14.34
N SER A 124 23.15 -13.91 -14.57
CA SER A 124 23.69 -13.08 -15.66
C SER A 124 23.13 -13.57 -17.00
N GLY A 125 22.49 -12.67 -17.77
CA GLY A 125 21.76 -13.02 -18.99
C GLY A 125 20.45 -13.80 -18.77
N GLY A 126 20.01 -13.96 -17.51
CA GLY A 126 18.71 -14.60 -17.17
C GLY A 126 17.52 -13.71 -17.55
N VAL A 127 16.32 -14.30 -17.49
CA VAL A 127 15.10 -13.65 -17.99
C VAL A 127 14.79 -12.33 -17.27
N VAL A 128 14.99 -12.25 -15.96
CA VAL A 128 14.75 -10.99 -15.22
C VAL A 128 15.75 -9.91 -15.63
N GLN A 129 17.02 -10.25 -15.84
CA GLN A 129 18.00 -9.26 -16.33
C GLN A 129 17.71 -8.83 -17.77
N THR A 130 17.29 -9.76 -18.63
CA THR A 130 16.84 -9.46 -19.99
C THR A 130 15.63 -8.54 -19.98
N TYR A 131 14.64 -8.82 -19.12
CA TYR A 131 13.49 -7.95 -18.93
C TYR A 131 13.86 -6.52 -18.50
N LEU A 132 14.72 -6.40 -17.49
CA LEU A 132 15.16 -5.06 -17.03
C LEU A 132 15.95 -4.33 -18.12
N LYS A 133 16.79 -5.06 -18.88
CA LYS A 133 17.52 -4.49 -20.03
C LYS A 133 16.55 -4.03 -21.13
N ASN A 134 15.54 -4.84 -21.47
CA ASN A 134 14.56 -4.47 -22.49
C ASN A 134 13.71 -3.25 -22.05
N ARG A 135 13.36 -3.16 -20.76
CA ARG A 135 12.49 -2.10 -20.25
C ARG A 135 13.24 -0.81 -19.85
N LEU A 136 14.47 -0.92 -19.35
CA LEU A 136 15.21 0.18 -18.74
C LEU A 136 16.53 0.50 -19.45
N GLY A 137 16.94 -0.29 -20.45
CA GLY A 137 18.22 -0.15 -21.11
C GLY A 137 19.42 -0.59 -20.28
N LEU A 138 19.23 -1.13 -19.08
CA LEU A 138 20.33 -1.47 -18.16
C LEU A 138 20.10 -2.80 -17.43
N VAL A 139 21.18 -3.35 -16.89
CA VAL A 139 21.16 -4.51 -16.01
C VAL A 139 21.15 -4.00 -14.56
N TRP A 140 20.20 -4.49 -13.77
CA TRP A 140 20.06 -4.11 -12.37
C TRP A 140 20.05 -5.34 -11.47
N ALA A 141 20.67 -5.24 -10.30
CA ALA A 141 20.67 -6.28 -9.29
C ALA A 141 20.19 -5.75 -7.94
N SER A 142 19.34 -6.50 -7.27
CA SER A 142 18.88 -6.22 -5.92
C SER A 142 18.63 -7.51 -5.16
N ASN A 143 18.94 -7.54 -3.86
CA ASN A 143 18.60 -8.67 -2.99
C ASN A 143 17.07 -8.82 -2.76
N ALA A 144 16.28 -7.82 -3.15
CA ALA A 144 14.83 -7.85 -3.09
C ALA A 144 14.20 -8.57 -4.29
N ILE A 145 14.96 -8.88 -5.34
CA ILE A 145 14.47 -9.48 -6.59
C ILE A 145 15.05 -10.87 -6.77
N ARG A 146 14.20 -11.83 -7.12
CA ARG A 146 14.54 -13.19 -7.50
C ARG A 146 13.80 -13.59 -8.77
N GLU A 147 14.18 -14.69 -9.36
CA GLU A 147 13.51 -15.28 -10.52
C GLU A 147 13.21 -16.76 -10.29
N VAL A 148 12.12 -17.25 -10.87
CA VAL A 148 11.76 -18.67 -10.86
C VAL A 148 11.01 -19.03 -12.15
N ARG A 149 11.27 -20.23 -12.68
CA ARG A 149 10.46 -20.77 -13.77
C ARG A 149 9.14 -21.29 -13.22
N GLY A 150 8.04 -20.67 -13.61
CA GLY A 150 6.70 -21.17 -13.35
C GLY A 150 6.28 -22.23 -14.39
N LYS A 151 5.02 -22.65 -14.34
CA LYS A 151 4.50 -23.68 -15.29
C LYS A 151 4.52 -23.20 -16.75
N GLN A 152 4.15 -21.95 -16.99
CA GLN A 152 4.01 -21.36 -18.33
C GLN A 152 4.98 -20.22 -18.59
N HIS A 153 5.26 -19.42 -17.56
CA HIS A 153 6.04 -18.19 -17.66
C HIS A 153 7.17 -18.17 -16.64
N TRP A 154 8.20 -17.38 -16.90
CA TRP A 154 9.10 -16.95 -15.87
C TRP A 154 8.40 -15.97 -14.95
N VAL A 155 8.85 -15.92 -13.72
CA VAL A 155 8.29 -15.01 -12.70
C VAL A 155 9.42 -14.24 -12.04
N MET A 156 9.39 -12.92 -12.15
CA MET A 156 10.15 -12.04 -11.29
C MET A 156 9.42 -11.95 -9.94
N VAL A 157 10.09 -12.41 -8.89
CA VAL A 157 9.58 -12.44 -7.52
C VAL A 157 10.26 -11.33 -6.74
N SER A 158 9.51 -10.33 -6.32
CA SER A 158 10.04 -9.17 -5.59
C SER A 158 9.51 -9.16 -4.16
N LYS A 159 10.43 -9.15 -3.19
CA LYS A 159 10.11 -9.23 -1.75
C LYS A 159 9.54 -7.92 -1.24
N ILE A 160 8.37 -7.97 -0.64
CA ILE A 160 7.73 -6.84 0.04
C ILE A 160 8.03 -6.95 1.54
N CYS A 161 8.63 -5.90 2.10
CA CYS A 161 8.90 -5.79 3.53
C CYS A 161 7.99 -4.77 4.18
N GLY A 162 7.58 -5.02 5.43
CA GLY A 162 6.88 -4.05 6.27
C GLY A 162 7.78 -2.89 6.71
N SER A 163 7.22 -1.93 7.44
CA SER A 163 7.99 -0.82 8.01
C SER A 163 9.06 -1.27 9.02
N ASP A 164 8.85 -2.42 9.64
CA ASP A 164 9.75 -3.09 10.59
C ASP A 164 10.84 -3.96 9.93
N ASP A 165 10.99 -3.88 8.61
CA ASP A 165 11.90 -4.69 7.77
C ASP A 165 11.55 -6.19 7.68
N THR A 166 10.46 -6.64 8.26
CA THR A 166 10.05 -8.04 8.13
C THR A 166 9.46 -8.33 6.74
N ALA A 167 9.80 -9.49 6.16
CA ALA A 167 9.19 -9.94 4.92
C ALA A 167 7.71 -10.24 5.14
N GLN A 168 6.84 -9.57 4.40
CA GLN A 168 5.38 -9.67 4.53
C GLN A 168 4.74 -10.40 3.36
N ASN A 169 5.18 -10.12 2.14
CA ASN A 169 4.57 -10.64 0.93
C ASN A 169 5.58 -10.65 -0.22
N VAL A 170 5.13 -11.08 -1.39
CA VAL A 170 5.88 -10.97 -2.64
C VAL A 170 5.01 -10.41 -3.75
N HIS A 171 5.61 -9.58 -4.58
CA HIS A 171 5.06 -9.12 -5.83
C HIS A 171 5.58 -10.02 -6.95
N LEU A 172 4.69 -10.48 -7.82
CA LEU A 172 4.97 -11.38 -8.93
C LEU A 172 4.77 -10.62 -10.25
N THR A 173 5.78 -10.62 -11.12
CA THR A 173 5.65 -10.15 -12.50
C THR A 173 5.91 -11.34 -13.43
N TYR A 174 4.95 -11.67 -14.28
CA TYR A 174 5.04 -12.77 -15.22
C TYR A 174 5.75 -12.32 -16.50
N LEU A 175 6.74 -13.10 -16.92
CA LEU A 175 7.64 -12.78 -18.03
C LEU A 175 7.65 -13.91 -19.07
N THR A 176 7.82 -13.52 -20.32
CA THR A 176 8.11 -14.43 -21.44
C THR A 176 9.58 -14.85 -21.42
N ASP A 177 9.94 -15.88 -22.17
CA ASP A 177 11.31 -16.40 -22.22
C ASP A 177 12.32 -15.37 -22.80
N ASP A 178 11.84 -14.44 -23.63
CA ASP A 178 12.62 -13.35 -24.23
C ASP A 178 12.64 -12.06 -23.40
N GLY A 179 12.15 -12.09 -22.16
CA GLY A 179 12.23 -10.99 -21.22
C GLY A 179 11.26 -9.84 -21.50
N HIS A 180 10.02 -10.14 -21.85
CA HIS A 180 8.92 -9.18 -21.88
C HIS A 180 7.85 -9.56 -20.85
N LYS A 181 6.94 -8.63 -20.53
CA LYS A 181 5.77 -8.98 -19.71
C LYS A 181 4.92 -9.99 -20.49
N ALA A 182 4.54 -11.08 -19.83
CA ALA A 182 3.68 -12.10 -20.42
C ALA A 182 2.29 -11.52 -20.73
N ASP A 183 1.69 -11.96 -21.84
CA ASP A 183 0.32 -11.60 -22.22
C ASP A 183 -0.69 -12.42 -21.40
N VAL A 184 -0.79 -12.08 -20.13
CA VAL A 184 -1.73 -12.65 -19.16
C VAL A 184 -2.34 -11.55 -18.30
N THR A 185 -3.58 -11.72 -17.89
CA THR A 185 -4.27 -10.72 -17.06
C THR A 185 -4.61 -11.31 -15.69
N PRO A 186 -4.10 -10.72 -14.60
CA PRO A 186 -3.07 -9.66 -14.54
C PRO A 186 -1.65 -10.23 -14.80
N ASN A 187 -0.80 -9.47 -15.50
CA ASN A 187 0.60 -9.84 -15.71
C ASN A 187 1.51 -9.52 -14.51
N ARG A 188 0.97 -8.85 -13.49
CA ARG A 188 1.61 -8.60 -12.21
C ARG A 188 0.58 -8.67 -11.09
N ARG A 189 0.97 -9.21 -9.95
CA ARG A 189 0.10 -9.30 -8.76
C ARG A 189 0.89 -9.43 -7.48
N ILE A 190 0.26 -9.07 -6.38
CA ILE A 190 0.70 -9.41 -5.02
C ILE A 190 0.05 -10.76 -4.66
N MET A 191 0.74 -11.64 -3.95
CA MET A 191 0.13 -12.88 -3.46
C MET A 191 -0.96 -12.58 -2.42
N SER A 192 -1.96 -13.48 -2.32
CA SER A 192 -2.94 -13.41 -1.24
C SER A 192 -2.22 -13.51 0.10
N GLY A 193 -2.50 -12.57 1.00
CA GLY A 193 -1.87 -12.50 2.30
C GLY A 193 -1.71 -11.05 2.78
N PRO A 194 -1.02 -10.85 3.92
CA PRO A 194 -0.89 -9.54 4.52
C PRO A 194 -0.09 -8.58 3.63
N LEU A 195 -0.58 -7.35 3.58
CA LEU A 195 0.13 -6.19 3.03
C LEU A 195 -0.05 -5.03 4.03
N PRO A 196 0.74 -4.99 5.11
CA PRO A 196 0.63 -3.92 6.10
C PRO A 196 0.88 -2.53 5.50
N ASP A 197 0.21 -1.53 6.03
CA ASP A 197 0.43 -0.14 5.65
C ASP A 197 1.91 0.24 5.83
N GLY A 198 2.48 0.89 4.82
CA GLY A 198 3.88 1.29 4.82
C GLY A 198 4.86 0.27 4.25
N SER A 199 4.35 -0.87 3.76
CA SER A 199 5.18 -1.87 3.10
C SER A 199 5.79 -1.35 1.80
N ALA A 200 6.98 -1.87 1.44
CA ALA A 200 7.65 -1.57 0.18
C ALA A 200 8.58 -2.70 -0.27
N ILE A 201 8.89 -2.74 -1.56
CA ILE A 201 10.02 -3.51 -2.10
C ILE A 201 11.27 -2.66 -1.92
N ARG A 202 12.18 -3.10 -1.07
CA ARG A 202 13.41 -2.39 -0.70
C ARG A 202 14.51 -2.72 -1.69
N LEU A 203 14.57 -1.96 -2.79
CA LEU A 203 15.49 -2.22 -3.90
C LEU A 203 16.95 -1.89 -3.59
N ALA A 204 17.18 -1.01 -2.61
CA ALA A 204 18.50 -0.58 -2.13
C ALA A 204 18.46 -0.37 -0.61
N PRO A 205 19.61 -0.26 0.07
CA PRO A 205 19.65 0.17 1.47
C PRO A 205 18.97 1.53 1.68
N ALA A 206 18.46 1.75 2.90
CA ALA A 206 17.88 3.03 3.28
C ALA A 206 18.97 4.10 3.46
N ASP A 207 18.60 5.37 3.22
CA ASP A 207 19.48 6.54 3.38
C ASP A 207 18.69 7.71 4.01
N GLU A 208 19.41 8.78 4.38
CA GLU A 208 18.82 10.05 4.84
C GLU A 208 17.94 10.71 3.77
N HIS A 209 18.31 10.53 2.51
CA HIS A 209 17.57 11.01 1.34
C HIS A 209 17.08 9.83 0.51
N MET A 210 15.79 9.60 0.50
CA MET A 210 15.20 8.45 -0.17
C MET A 210 14.13 8.85 -1.18
N GLY A 211 14.01 8.02 -2.21
CA GLY A 211 12.89 8.02 -3.11
C GLY A 211 11.90 6.89 -2.84
N ILE A 212 10.67 7.11 -3.28
CA ILE A 212 9.61 6.11 -3.34
C ILE A 212 8.83 6.29 -4.64
N ALA A 213 8.54 5.18 -5.32
CA ALA A 213 7.70 5.14 -6.51
C ALA A 213 6.59 4.09 -6.33
N GLU A 214 5.60 4.06 -7.20
CA GLU A 214 4.58 3.02 -7.18
C GLU A 214 5.15 1.69 -7.70
N GLY A 215 5.71 1.69 -8.90
CA GLY A 215 6.20 0.52 -9.63
C GLY A 215 7.69 0.22 -9.39
N ILE A 216 8.08 -1.04 -9.64
CA ILE A 216 9.47 -1.50 -9.54
C ILE A 216 10.33 -0.84 -10.61
N GLU A 217 9.83 -0.82 -11.83
CA GLU A 217 10.51 -0.27 -13.00
C GLU A 217 10.73 1.24 -12.84
N THR A 218 9.71 1.96 -12.42
CA THR A 218 9.76 3.39 -12.08
C THR A 218 10.79 3.65 -10.97
N ALA A 219 10.80 2.82 -9.91
CA ALA A 219 11.73 2.98 -8.79
C ALA A 219 13.20 2.75 -9.21
N ILE A 220 13.48 1.73 -10.02
CA ILE A 220 14.83 1.46 -10.52
C ILE A 220 15.29 2.61 -11.42
N ALA A 221 14.44 3.04 -12.35
CA ALA A 221 14.75 4.15 -13.26
C ALA A 221 15.04 5.45 -12.52
N ALA A 222 14.21 5.82 -11.56
CA ALA A 222 14.40 6.99 -10.72
C ALA A 222 15.69 6.89 -9.89
N SER A 223 16.02 5.69 -9.37
CA SER A 223 17.26 5.49 -8.63
C SER A 223 18.49 5.77 -9.48
N VAL A 224 18.48 5.37 -10.76
CA VAL A 224 19.58 5.61 -11.71
C VAL A 224 19.64 7.08 -12.12
N LEU A 225 18.50 7.67 -12.50
CA LEU A 225 18.45 9.06 -12.98
C LEU A 225 18.85 10.08 -11.91
N PHE A 226 18.51 9.83 -10.64
CA PHE A 226 18.71 10.79 -9.56
C PHE A 226 19.82 10.39 -8.57
N GLY A 227 20.47 9.24 -8.76
CA GLY A 227 21.60 8.80 -7.94
C GLY A 227 21.26 8.58 -6.46
N MET A 228 20.02 8.17 -6.15
CA MET A 228 19.55 7.95 -4.78
C MET A 228 18.83 6.60 -4.62
N PRO A 229 18.75 6.03 -3.40
CA PRO A 229 17.95 4.86 -3.17
C PRO A 229 16.45 5.16 -3.36
N VAL A 230 15.78 4.39 -4.21
CA VAL A 230 14.33 4.48 -4.44
C VAL A 230 13.70 3.11 -4.20
N TRP A 231 12.64 3.07 -3.40
CA TRP A 231 11.87 1.84 -3.13
C TRP A 231 10.57 1.84 -3.94
N ALA A 232 9.95 0.66 -4.08
CA ALA A 232 8.67 0.54 -4.77
C ALA A 232 7.53 0.18 -3.81
N ALA A 233 6.46 0.98 -3.83
CA ALA A 233 5.30 0.84 -2.95
C ALA A 233 4.26 -0.17 -3.45
N VAL A 234 4.47 -0.77 -4.60
CA VAL A 234 3.68 -1.81 -5.28
C VAL A 234 2.30 -1.40 -5.81
N ASN A 235 1.66 -0.41 -5.25
CA ASN A 235 0.42 0.19 -5.73
C ASN A 235 0.16 1.57 -5.12
N ALA A 236 -0.74 2.36 -5.72
CA ALA A 236 -1.07 3.73 -5.31
C ALA A 236 -1.60 3.81 -3.86
N GLN A 237 -2.44 2.85 -3.43
CA GLN A 237 -3.00 2.87 -2.07
C GLN A 237 -1.90 2.69 -1.02
N ASN A 238 -0.94 1.80 -1.26
CA ASN A 238 0.17 1.58 -0.35
C ASN A 238 1.19 2.72 -0.43
N LEU A 239 1.39 3.34 -1.61
CA LEU A 239 2.20 4.54 -1.78
C LEU A 239 1.70 5.66 -0.85
N ALA A 240 0.41 5.97 -0.85
CA ALA A 240 -0.18 6.99 0.03
C ALA A 240 0.06 6.72 1.53
N LYS A 241 0.23 5.45 1.91
CA LYS A 241 0.42 5.01 3.30
C LYS A 241 1.87 4.67 3.64
N TRP A 242 2.78 4.75 2.69
CA TRP A 242 4.17 4.35 2.89
C TRP A 242 4.82 5.10 4.06
N LYS A 243 5.62 4.38 4.85
CA LYS A 243 6.35 4.91 6.00
C LYS A 243 7.84 4.87 5.71
N PRO A 244 8.51 6.03 5.68
CA PRO A 244 9.96 6.07 5.48
C PRO A 244 10.69 5.42 6.68
N PRO A 245 11.88 4.87 6.47
CA PRO A 245 12.76 4.42 7.55
C PRO A 245 13.08 5.56 8.52
N VAL A 246 13.39 5.21 9.77
CA VAL A 246 13.69 6.20 10.83
C VAL A 246 14.88 7.10 10.49
N ILE A 247 15.87 6.58 9.74
CA ILE A 247 17.05 7.33 9.29
C ILE A 247 16.70 8.41 8.27
N THR A 248 15.57 8.30 7.55
CA THR A 248 15.22 9.17 6.43
C THR A 248 14.79 10.54 6.90
N ARG A 249 15.35 11.60 6.35
CA ARG A 249 15.10 13.02 6.65
C ARG A 249 14.34 13.73 5.54
N SER A 250 14.55 13.32 4.29
CA SER A 250 13.83 13.87 3.14
C SER A 250 13.41 12.77 2.18
N VAL A 251 12.27 12.99 1.50
CA VAL A 251 11.66 12.03 0.59
C VAL A 251 11.37 12.67 -0.75
N THR A 252 11.76 12.00 -1.83
CA THR A 252 11.30 12.30 -3.18
C THR A 252 10.28 11.25 -3.62
N VAL A 253 9.06 11.66 -3.95
CA VAL A 253 8.02 10.78 -4.47
C VAL A 253 8.05 10.85 -5.99
N PHE A 254 8.38 9.74 -6.63
CA PHE A 254 8.42 9.61 -8.08
C PHE A 254 7.08 9.04 -8.56
N ALA A 255 6.18 9.91 -8.99
CA ALA A 255 4.88 9.51 -9.50
C ALA A 255 4.91 9.36 -11.03
N ASP A 256 4.04 8.50 -11.55
CA ASP A 256 3.81 8.38 -12.99
C ASP A 256 2.92 9.54 -13.45
N ASN A 257 3.13 10.03 -14.68
CA ASN A 257 2.35 11.14 -15.25
C ASN A 257 1.19 10.59 -16.08
N ASP A 258 0.29 9.83 -15.44
CA ASP A 258 -0.87 9.22 -16.10
C ASP A 258 -2.12 10.11 -16.10
N GLU A 259 -2.96 9.95 -17.12
CA GLU A 259 -4.20 10.74 -17.29
C GLU A 259 -5.25 10.47 -16.21
N SER A 260 -5.15 9.34 -15.49
CA SER A 260 -6.10 8.98 -14.44
C SER A 260 -5.90 9.76 -13.15
N PHE A 261 -4.75 10.43 -13.01
CA PHE A 261 -4.31 11.13 -11.80
C PHE A 261 -4.25 10.26 -10.54
N THR A 262 -4.37 8.93 -10.66
CA THR A 262 -4.36 8.02 -9.52
C THR A 262 -3.00 8.04 -8.82
N GLY A 263 -1.91 7.96 -9.58
CA GLY A 263 -0.54 8.09 -9.09
C GLY A 263 -0.28 9.47 -8.46
N HIS A 264 -0.73 10.55 -9.12
CA HIS A 264 -0.64 11.92 -8.61
C HIS A 264 -1.32 12.06 -7.25
N ALA A 265 -2.58 11.62 -7.13
CA ALA A 265 -3.35 11.72 -5.89
C ALA A 265 -2.67 10.96 -4.74
N ALA A 266 -2.13 9.77 -5.00
CA ALA A 266 -1.39 8.98 -4.02
C ALA A 266 -0.10 9.68 -3.58
N ALA A 267 0.68 10.21 -4.53
CA ALA A 267 1.94 10.91 -4.27
C ALA A 267 1.73 12.17 -3.42
N TYR A 268 0.76 13.01 -3.79
CA TYR A 268 0.46 14.22 -3.02
C TYR A 268 -0.20 13.92 -1.66
N THR A 269 -0.95 12.82 -1.53
CA THR A 269 -1.45 12.34 -0.25
C THR A 269 -0.31 11.95 0.67
N LEU A 270 0.67 11.20 0.16
CA LEU A 270 1.88 10.86 0.89
C LEU A 270 2.67 12.11 1.27
N ALA A 271 2.95 13.00 0.32
CA ALA A 271 3.71 14.23 0.54
C ALA A 271 3.07 15.08 1.64
N LYS A 272 1.76 15.34 1.56
CA LYS A 272 1.00 16.07 2.59
C LYS A 272 1.14 15.41 3.96
N ARG A 273 1.00 14.09 4.04
CA ARG A 273 1.09 13.36 5.30
C ARG A 273 2.49 13.46 5.92
N LEU A 274 3.53 13.21 5.15
CA LEU A 274 4.91 13.27 5.65
C LEU A 274 5.31 14.69 6.08
N THR A 275 4.90 15.71 5.33
CA THR A 275 5.18 17.10 5.69
C THR A 275 4.44 17.53 6.95
N LEU A 276 3.12 17.28 7.03
CA LEU A 276 2.31 17.79 8.13
C LEU A 276 2.42 16.98 9.42
N GLN A 277 2.58 15.65 9.32
CA GLN A 277 2.61 14.77 10.49
C GLN A 277 4.02 14.45 10.99
N HIS A 278 5.02 14.53 10.10
CA HIS A 278 6.39 14.14 10.42
C HIS A 278 7.41 15.28 10.20
N GLY A 279 6.98 16.46 9.74
CA GLY A 279 7.86 17.61 9.51
C GLY A 279 8.94 17.36 8.44
N MET A 280 8.76 16.37 7.56
CA MET A 280 9.76 15.98 6.59
C MET A 280 9.79 16.92 5.38
N LYS A 281 10.96 17.10 4.80
CA LYS A 281 11.09 17.68 3.47
C LYS A 281 10.62 16.65 2.44
N VAL A 282 9.61 17.01 1.63
CA VAL A 282 9.08 16.13 0.60
C VAL A 282 8.99 16.86 -0.73
N GLN A 283 9.45 16.19 -1.79
CA GLN A 283 9.31 16.62 -3.17
C GLN A 283 8.51 15.57 -3.95
N VAL A 284 7.65 16.01 -4.85
CA VAL A 284 6.96 15.13 -5.80
C VAL A 284 7.48 15.46 -7.20
N LEU A 285 7.99 14.46 -7.90
CA LEU A 285 8.49 14.58 -9.26
C LEU A 285 7.63 13.75 -10.20
N LEU A 286 7.35 14.30 -11.37
CA LEU A 286 6.59 13.71 -12.46
C LEU A 286 7.45 13.67 -13.72
N PRO A 287 7.34 12.66 -14.58
CA PRO A 287 7.90 12.70 -15.92
C PRO A 287 7.41 13.95 -16.69
N PRO A 288 8.26 14.55 -17.53
CA PRO A 288 7.92 15.80 -18.21
C PRO A 288 6.78 15.67 -19.23
N VAL A 289 6.57 14.47 -19.77
CA VAL A 289 5.54 14.21 -20.78
C VAL A 289 4.38 13.43 -20.20
N ALA A 290 3.15 13.85 -20.47
CA ALA A 290 1.96 13.12 -20.05
C ALA A 290 1.92 11.70 -20.65
N GLY A 291 1.47 10.75 -19.87
CA GLY A 291 1.42 9.33 -20.25
C GLY A 291 2.73 8.56 -20.04
N GLN A 292 3.83 9.23 -19.63
CA GLN A 292 5.11 8.56 -19.34
C GLN A 292 5.26 8.17 -17.87
N ASP A 293 6.05 7.12 -17.65
CA ASP A 293 6.66 6.78 -16.37
C ASP A 293 8.19 7.08 -16.37
N TRP A 294 8.85 6.98 -15.23
CA TRP A 294 10.29 7.24 -15.15
C TRP A 294 11.14 6.19 -15.87
N ALA A 295 10.59 5.00 -16.14
CA ALA A 295 11.27 3.99 -16.94
C ALA A 295 11.31 4.40 -18.44
N ASP A 296 10.29 5.10 -18.93
CA ASP A 296 10.28 5.67 -20.28
C ASP A 296 11.32 6.80 -20.40
N VAL A 297 11.40 7.66 -19.37
CA VAL A 297 12.41 8.74 -19.31
C VAL A 297 13.83 8.16 -19.35
N LEU A 298 14.11 7.13 -18.55
CA LEU A 298 15.43 6.50 -18.54
C LEU A 298 15.77 5.84 -19.89
N ALA A 299 14.82 5.16 -20.50
CA ALA A 299 15.01 4.51 -21.79
C ALA A 299 15.34 5.53 -22.88
N GLN A 300 14.68 6.68 -22.92
CA GLN A 300 14.96 7.79 -23.84
C GLN A 300 16.35 8.38 -23.61
N ALA A 301 16.72 8.65 -22.36
CA ALA A 301 18.05 9.15 -22.00
C ALA A 301 19.17 8.19 -22.46
N SER A 302 18.93 6.87 -22.35
CA SER A 302 19.89 5.84 -22.78
C SER A 302 20.06 5.77 -24.30
N MET A 303 19.11 6.28 -25.08
CA MET A 303 19.17 6.38 -26.55
C MET A 303 19.78 7.69 -27.04
N GLY A 304 20.30 8.55 -26.15
CA GLY A 304 20.90 9.83 -26.52
C GLY A 304 19.88 10.89 -26.96
N GLN A 305 18.62 10.74 -26.62
CA GLN A 305 17.59 11.75 -26.85
C GLN A 305 17.65 12.78 -25.72
N ASP A 306 17.69 14.08 -26.07
CA ASP A 306 17.63 15.16 -25.09
C ASP A 306 16.35 15.06 -24.26
N LEU A 307 16.50 15.05 -22.95
CA LEU A 307 15.36 15.13 -22.04
C LEU A 307 14.76 16.54 -22.15
N PRO A 308 13.45 16.69 -22.31
CA PRO A 308 12.81 18.00 -22.25
C PRO A 308 13.08 18.62 -20.87
N GLN A 309 13.53 19.88 -20.87
CA GLN A 309 13.85 20.68 -19.69
C GLN A 309 12.63 21.01 -18.84
#